data_ee9b667349f09f6338248685ab41f0a0
#
_entry.id   ee9b667349f09f6338248685ab41f0a0
#
_cell.length_a   1.000
_cell.length_b   1.000
_cell.length_c   1.000
_cell.angle_alpha   90.00
_cell.angle_beta   90.00
_cell.angle_gamma   90.00
#
_symmetry.space_group_name_H-M   'P 1'
#
loop_
_entity.id
_entity.type
_entity.pdbx_description
1 polymer ?
#
loop_
_entity_poly.entity_id
_entity_poly.type
_entity_poly.pdbx_seq_one_letter_code
_entity_poly.pdbx_strand_id
1 'polypeptide(L)'
;MNKIVSKLYIALLATLVTLLSACTPETYELGSQDIVSDDLAEGIAFSITHDAVNPNIVYLKSLMPSSYQVCWEHPQGRSQSADVKLQMPFEGEYSVKFGVQTRAGIVYGPTAKFTIDSFCAEFVNDALWTYLSGGVNNEKVWIFDNGSYGFAAGEVTYADPSTTV
;
A
#
# COMPACT_ATOMS: atom_id res chain seq x y z
N MET A 1 31.63 9.24 -63.85
CA MET A 1 31.01 8.27 -62.89
C MET A 1 31.07 8.72 -61.42
N ASN A 2 32.08 9.50 -61.01
CA ASN A 2 32.27 9.85 -59.57
C ASN A 2 31.32 10.91 -59.00
N LYS A 3 30.76 11.83 -59.79
CA LYS A 3 29.87 12.91 -59.29
C LYS A 3 28.47 12.41 -58.87
N ILE A 4 27.97 11.39 -59.52
CA ILE A 4 26.63 10.81 -59.19
C ILE A 4 26.72 9.99 -57.89
N VAL A 5 27.81 9.22 -57.77
CA VAL A 5 28.03 8.40 -56.56
C VAL A 5 28.23 9.29 -55.32
N SER A 6 28.99 10.41 -55.46
CA SER A 6 29.15 11.37 -54.37
C SER A 6 27.84 12.02 -53.93
N LYS A 7 26.97 12.38 -54.86
CA LYS A 7 25.64 12.94 -54.54
C LYS A 7 24.73 11.91 -53.84
N LEU A 8 24.82 10.63 -54.24
CA LEU A 8 24.07 9.55 -53.60
C LEU A 8 24.52 9.31 -52.17
N TYR A 9 25.83 9.34 -51.90
CA TYR A 9 26.38 9.21 -50.54
C TYR A 9 25.98 10.38 -49.65
N ILE A 10 25.98 11.61 -50.16
CA ILE A 10 25.55 12.78 -49.39
C ILE A 10 24.06 12.71 -49.05
N ALA A 11 23.20 12.28 -50.00
CA ALA A 11 21.79 12.10 -49.75
C ALA A 11 21.53 10.99 -48.73
N LEU A 12 22.25 9.86 -48.79
CA LEU A 12 22.14 8.77 -47.83
C LEU A 12 22.59 9.18 -46.43
N LEU A 13 23.68 9.96 -46.34
CA LEU A 13 24.16 10.45 -45.05
C LEU A 13 23.19 11.46 -44.42
N ALA A 14 22.58 12.34 -45.24
CA ALA A 14 21.58 13.28 -44.76
C ALA A 14 20.33 12.60 -44.26
N THR A 15 19.83 11.53 -44.91
CA THR A 15 18.70 10.76 -44.45
C THR A 15 19.01 9.96 -43.18
N LEU A 16 20.24 9.47 -43.02
CA LEU A 16 20.68 8.77 -41.80
C LEU A 16 20.72 9.70 -40.61
N VAL A 17 21.20 10.93 -40.79
CA VAL A 17 21.27 11.95 -39.71
C VAL A 17 19.85 12.38 -39.26
N THR A 18 18.91 12.50 -40.19
CA THR A 18 17.51 12.84 -39.84
C THR A 18 16.79 11.71 -39.09
N LEU A 19 17.13 10.46 -39.35
CA LEU A 19 16.59 9.32 -38.61
C LEU A 19 17.13 9.20 -37.20
N LEU A 20 18.36 9.68 -36.94
CA LEU A 20 18.96 9.66 -35.60
C LEU A 20 18.45 10.79 -34.70
N SER A 21 17.91 11.85 -35.25
CA SER A 21 17.33 12.95 -34.44
C SER A 21 15.88 12.75 -34.05
N ALA A 22 15.23 11.66 -34.49
CA ALA A 22 13.85 11.36 -34.14
C ALA A 22 13.63 10.75 -32.73
N CYS A 23 14.72 10.44 -32.01
CA CYS A 23 14.68 9.96 -30.63
C CYS A 23 15.28 10.99 -29.68
N THR A 24 14.78 12.22 -29.66
CA THR A 24 14.94 13.04 -28.47
C THR A 24 14.02 12.48 -27.42
N PRO A 25 14.53 12.02 -26.24
CA PRO A 25 13.64 11.69 -25.14
C PRO A 25 12.87 12.96 -24.79
N GLU A 26 11.54 12.91 -24.93
CA GLU A 26 10.71 13.98 -24.37
C GLU A 26 10.98 14.00 -22.86
N THR A 27 11.76 14.97 -22.43
CA THR A 27 11.87 15.30 -21.02
C THR A 27 10.55 15.92 -20.62
N TYR A 28 9.61 15.08 -20.18
CA TYR A 28 8.44 15.60 -19.47
C TYR A 28 8.98 16.25 -18.19
N GLU A 29 9.00 17.57 -18.15
CA GLU A 29 9.12 18.27 -16.89
C GLU A 29 7.89 17.86 -16.09
N LEU A 30 8.11 17.00 -15.09
CA LEU A 30 7.11 16.69 -14.07
C LEU A 30 6.78 18.03 -13.44
N GLY A 31 5.58 18.56 -13.73
CA GLY A 31 5.18 19.87 -13.23
C GLY A 31 5.36 19.94 -11.71
N SER A 32 5.58 21.15 -11.19
CA SER A 32 5.74 21.39 -9.76
C SER A 32 4.64 20.68 -8.98
N GLN A 33 5.03 20.06 -7.86
CA GLN A 33 4.06 19.51 -6.92
C GLN A 33 3.32 20.69 -6.31
N ASP A 34 2.06 20.89 -6.69
CA ASP A 34 1.21 21.94 -6.09
C ASP A 34 0.71 21.54 -4.68
N ILE A 35 1.04 20.33 -4.23
CA ILE A 35 0.64 19.76 -2.95
C ILE A 35 1.85 19.56 -2.06
N VAL A 36 1.80 20.16 -0.88
CA VAL A 36 2.81 20.00 0.18
C VAL A 36 2.33 18.95 1.18
N SER A 37 3.26 18.18 1.74
CA SER A 37 2.94 17.11 2.70
C SER A 37 2.12 17.61 3.89
N ASP A 38 2.43 18.79 4.42
CA ASP A 38 1.74 19.35 5.59
C ASP A 38 0.28 19.73 5.31
N ASP A 39 -0.08 20.03 4.06
CA ASP A 39 -1.46 20.28 3.64
C ASP A 39 -2.32 19.01 3.67
N LEU A 40 -1.68 17.83 3.72
CA LEU A 40 -2.33 16.53 3.76
C LEU A 40 -2.50 15.98 5.19
N ALA A 41 -2.52 16.86 6.20
CA ALA A 41 -2.70 16.48 7.59
C ALA A 41 -4.18 16.16 7.92
N GLU A 42 -4.37 15.39 8.99
CA GLU A 42 -5.69 15.15 9.58
C GLU A 42 -6.35 16.48 10.01
N GLY A 43 -7.66 16.59 9.78
CA GLY A 43 -8.42 17.80 10.00
C GLY A 43 -8.34 18.83 8.86
N ILE A 44 -7.38 18.70 7.94
CA ILE A 44 -7.22 19.55 6.74
C ILE A 44 -7.64 18.76 5.50
N ALA A 45 -6.96 17.69 5.17
CA ALA A 45 -7.18 16.89 3.97
C ALA A 45 -8.06 15.67 4.19
N PHE A 46 -8.16 15.20 5.41
CA PHE A 46 -8.97 14.05 5.77
C PHE A 46 -9.42 14.09 7.23
N SER A 47 -10.33 13.21 7.58
CA SER A 47 -10.78 12.99 8.96
C SER A 47 -10.78 11.50 9.29
N ILE A 48 -10.53 11.20 10.57
CA ILE A 48 -10.68 9.89 11.19
C ILE A 48 -11.80 10.01 12.22
N THR A 49 -12.80 9.14 12.14
CA THR A 49 -13.92 9.14 13.09
C THR A 49 -14.30 7.71 13.47
N HIS A 50 -14.65 7.51 14.74
CA HIS A 50 -15.20 6.26 15.22
C HIS A 50 -16.71 6.23 15.06
N ASP A 51 -17.24 5.05 14.83
CA ASP A 51 -18.69 4.85 14.84
C ASP A 51 -19.25 5.06 16.26
N ALA A 52 -20.40 5.71 16.36
CA ALA A 52 -20.99 6.07 17.64
C ALA A 52 -21.55 4.86 18.41
N VAL A 53 -21.87 3.77 17.72
CA VAL A 53 -22.45 2.55 18.31
C VAL A 53 -21.37 1.51 18.57
N ASN A 54 -20.48 1.32 17.60
CA ASN A 54 -19.38 0.38 17.71
C ASN A 54 -18.04 1.10 17.44
N PRO A 55 -17.31 1.56 18.49
CA PRO A 55 -16.05 2.30 18.35
C PRO A 55 -14.94 1.55 17.59
N ASN A 56 -15.06 0.24 17.45
CA ASN A 56 -14.13 -0.57 16.66
C ASN A 56 -14.33 -0.43 15.15
N ILE A 57 -15.37 0.28 14.73
CA ILE A 57 -15.55 0.70 13.34
C ILE A 57 -14.98 2.12 13.20
N VAL A 58 -14.03 2.26 12.30
CA VAL A 58 -13.36 3.55 12.03
C VAL A 58 -13.61 3.96 10.59
N TYR A 59 -14.02 5.19 10.41
CA TYR A 59 -14.23 5.80 9.10
C TYR A 59 -13.09 6.75 8.80
N LEU A 60 -12.42 6.53 7.69
CA LEU A 60 -11.46 7.45 7.10
C LEU A 60 -12.18 8.17 5.96
N LYS A 61 -12.21 9.47 5.98
CA LYS A 61 -12.89 10.26 4.97
C LYS A 61 -11.98 11.33 4.40
N SER A 62 -11.84 11.35 3.08
CA SER A 62 -11.14 12.42 2.37
C SER A 62 -11.98 13.70 2.37
N LEU A 63 -11.35 14.82 2.67
CA LEU A 63 -11.88 16.17 2.55
C LEU A 63 -11.39 16.85 1.26
N MET A 64 -10.53 16.17 0.50
CA MET A 64 -10.00 16.68 -0.77
C MET A 64 -11.08 16.71 -1.85
N PRO A 65 -11.02 17.68 -2.77
CA PRO A 65 -11.88 17.69 -3.94
C PRO A 65 -11.79 16.40 -4.75
N SER A 66 -12.90 15.98 -5.35
CA SER A 66 -12.98 14.73 -6.14
C SER A 66 -12.09 14.71 -7.39
N SER A 67 -11.49 15.84 -7.75
CA SER A 67 -10.49 15.94 -8.83
C SER A 67 -9.14 15.31 -8.44
N TYR A 68 -8.89 15.10 -7.15
CA TYR A 68 -7.68 14.46 -6.65
C TYR A 68 -7.89 12.96 -6.48
N GLN A 69 -6.96 12.18 -7.00
CA GLN A 69 -6.93 10.75 -6.72
C GLN A 69 -6.21 10.53 -5.40
N VAL A 70 -6.97 10.10 -4.39
CA VAL A 70 -6.47 9.86 -3.04
C VAL A 70 -5.89 8.46 -2.90
N CYS A 71 -5.00 8.29 -1.93
CA CYS A 71 -4.40 7.02 -1.57
C CYS A 71 -4.27 6.92 -0.06
N TRP A 72 -4.71 5.81 0.50
CA TRP A 72 -4.59 5.48 1.92
C TRP A 72 -3.62 4.34 2.13
N GLU A 73 -2.82 4.43 3.18
CA GLU A 73 -2.16 3.29 3.81
C GLU A 73 -2.75 3.16 5.22
N HIS A 74 -3.36 2.02 5.52
CA HIS A 74 -4.07 1.78 6.77
C HIS A 74 -3.82 0.34 7.26
N PRO A 75 -4.18 -0.03 8.50
CA PRO A 75 -3.86 -1.35 9.06
C PRO A 75 -4.35 -2.56 8.26
N GLN A 76 -5.41 -2.41 7.49
CA GLN A 76 -5.97 -3.46 6.65
C GLN A 76 -5.44 -3.44 5.20
N GLY A 77 -4.47 -2.57 4.88
CA GLY A 77 -3.86 -2.51 3.55
C GLY A 77 -3.86 -1.11 2.94
N ARG A 78 -4.12 -1.03 1.63
CA ARG A 78 -4.18 0.22 0.86
C ARG A 78 -5.53 0.40 0.22
N SER A 79 -5.97 1.66 0.09
CA SER A 79 -7.21 2.02 -0.60
C SER A 79 -7.03 3.31 -1.40
N GLN A 80 -7.78 3.43 -2.49
CA GLN A 80 -7.88 4.63 -3.31
C GLN A 80 -9.29 5.24 -3.26
N SER A 81 -10.14 4.73 -2.37
CA SER A 81 -11.48 5.27 -2.15
C SER A 81 -11.42 6.56 -1.35
N ALA A 82 -12.30 7.52 -1.64
CA ALA A 82 -12.42 8.74 -0.85
C ALA A 82 -12.87 8.44 0.59
N ASP A 83 -13.72 7.42 0.76
CA ASP A 83 -14.24 6.96 2.04
C ASP A 83 -13.79 5.50 2.26
N VAL A 84 -13.21 5.21 3.43
CA VAL A 84 -12.79 3.88 3.84
C VAL A 84 -13.39 3.55 5.20
N LYS A 85 -13.99 2.36 5.31
CA LYS A 85 -14.48 1.80 6.57
C LYS A 85 -13.55 0.70 7.03
N LEU A 86 -12.99 0.85 8.21
CA LEU A 86 -12.15 -0.16 8.86
C LEU A 86 -12.94 -0.85 9.97
N GLN A 87 -12.77 -2.16 10.11
CA GLN A 87 -13.30 -2.95 11.21
C GLN A 87 -12.11 -3.51 12.00
N MET A 88 -11.88 -2.94 13.17
CA MET A 88 -10.69 -3.22 13.98
C MET A 88 -11.08 -4.14 15.15
N PRO A 89 -10.76 -5.45 15.07
CA PRO A 89 -11.16 -6.39 16.12
C PRO A 89 -10.35 -6.24 17.42
N PHE A 90 -9.10 -5.81 17.33
CA PHE A 90 -8.18 -5.80 18.47
C PHE A 90 -7.95 -4.39 19.00
N GLU A 91 -7.75 -4.30 20.32
CA GLU A 91 -7.29 -3.09 20.98
C GLU A 91 -5.87 -2.70 20.55
N GLY A 92 -5.55 -1.41 20.58
CA GLY A 92 -4.24 -0.92 20.27
C GLY A 92 -4.21 0.43 19.57
N GLU A 93 -3.02 0.96 19.37
CA GLU A 93 -2.77 2.17 18.60
C GLU A 93 -2.46 1.78 17.14
N TYR A 94 -3.13 2.42 16.22
CA TYR A 94 -3.02 2.18 14.78
C TYR A 94 -2.64 3.45 14.05
N SER A 95 -1.97 3.31 12.93
CA SER A 95 -1.52 4.43 12.11
C SER A 95 -2.14 4.41 10.73
N VAL A 96 -2.38 5.61 10.20
CA VAL A 96 -2.89 5.85 8.85
C VAL A 96 -2.01 6.88 8.17
N LYS A 97 -1.73 6.68 6.88
CA LYS A 97 -1.17 7.70 6.01
C LYS A 97 -2.15 8.02 4.90
N PHE A 98 -2.39 9.30 4.73
CA PHE A 98 -3.16 9.82 3.62
C PHE A 98 -2.23 10.41 2.58
N GLY A 99 -2.50 10.18 1.32
CA GLY A 99 -1.72 10.70 0.22
C GLY A 99 -2.58 11.04 -0.99
N VAL A 100 -2.00 11.80 -1.89
CA VAL A 100 -2.63 12.20 -3.15
C VAL A 100 -1.69 11.87 -4.30
N GLN A 101 -2.24 11.27 -5.36
CA GLN A 101 -1.52 11.00 -6.59
C GLN A 101 -1.28 12.31 -7.34
N THR A 102 -0.01 12.61 -7.59
CA THR A 102 0.42 13.73 -8.42
C THR A 102 1.10 13.21 -9.69
N ARG A 103 1.45 14.10 -10.60
CA ARG A 103 2.23 13.75 -11.79
C ARG A 103 3.64 13.26 -11.45
N ALA A 104 4.17 13.68 -10.31
CA ALA A 104 5.49 13.27 -9.80
C ALA A 104 5.45 12.00 -8.94
N GLY A 105 4.26 11.43 -8.69
CA GLY A 105 4.05 10.28 -7.83
C GLY A 105 3.08 10.58 -6.69
N ILE A 106 3.06 9.72 -5.67
CA ILE A 106 2.20 9.93 -4.50
C ILE A 106 2.92 10.82 -3.49
N VAL A 107 2.26 11.91 -3.10
CA VAL A 107 2.67 12.74 -1.97
C VAL A 107 1.88 12.28 -0.76
N TYR A 108 2.56 11.89 0.31
CA TYR A 108 1.94 11.51 1.58
C TYR A 108 2.04 12.64 2.59
N GLY A 109 0.96 12.83 3.35
CA GLY A 109 0.93 13.68 4.52
C GLY A 109 1.57 13.07 5.76
N PRO A 110 1.56 13.80 6.88
CA PRO A 110 1.95 13.27 8.17
C PRO A 110 1.16 12.02 8.54
N THR A 111 1.80 11.11 9.27
CA THR A 111 1.12 9.93 9.79
C THR A 111 0.15 10.33 10.90
N ALA A 112 -1.12 10.02 10.72
CA ALA A 112 -2.15 10.15 11.76
C ALA A 112 -2.29 8.84 12.54
N LYS A 113 -2.81 8.91 13.76
CA LYS A 113 -3.00 7.76 14.65
C LYS A 113 -4.41 7.76 15.22
N PHE A 114 -4.93 6.57 15.47
CA PHE A 114 -6.17 6.37 16.22
C PHE A 114 -6.04 5.17 17.16
N THR A 115 -6.86 5.12 18.19
CA THR A 115 -6.80 4.07 19.21
C THR A 115 -8.10 3.28 19.24
N ILE A 116 -8.00 1.98 19.40
CA ILE A 116 -9.11 1.07 19.70
C ILE A 116 -8.94 0.63 21.14
N ASP A 117 -9.94 0.90 21.96
CA ASP A 117 -9.86 0.74 23.42
C ASP A 117 -10.28 -0.66 23.91
N SER A 118 -10.93 -1.46 23.05
CA SER A 118 -11.47 -2.77 23.45
C SER A 118 -11.49 -3.78 22.32
N PHE A 119 -11.40 -5.05 22.68
CA PHE A 119 -11.56 -6.16 21.75
C PHE A 119 -13.02 -6.31 21.29
N CYS A 120 -13.24 -6.47 19.99
CA CYS A 120 -14.55 -6.72 19.38
C CYS A 120 -14.63 -8.14 18.82
N ALA A 121 -15.22 -9.06 19.61
CA ALA A 121 -15.36 -10.45 19.25
C ALA A 121 -16.21 -10.68 17.99
N GLU A 122 -17.12 -9.76 17.68
CA GLU A 122 -18.01 -9.86 16.51
C GLU A 122 -17.22 -9.93 15.19
N PHE A 123 -16.09 -9.20 15.10
CA PHE A 123 -15.27 -9.15 13.89
C PHE A 123 -14.35 -10.37 13.70
N VAL A 124 -14.24 -11.24 14.70
CA VAL A 124 -13.44 -12.48 14.66
C VAL A 124 -14.26 -13.73 14.89
N ASN A 125 -15.59 -13.63 14.82
CA ASN A 125 -16.53 -14.75 15.02
C ASN A 125 -16.80 -15.53 13.71
N ASP A 126 -15.95 -15.42 12.71
CA ASP A 126 -16.02 -16.23 11.49
C ASP A 126 -15.42 -17.63 11.73
N ALA A 127 -15.96 -18.63 11.03
CA ALA A 127 -15.47 -20.02 11.13
C ALA A 127 -13.98 -20.14 10.77
N LEU A 128 -13.49 -19.32 9.82
CA LEU A 128 -12.08 -19.32 9.44
C LEU A 128 -11.18 -18.81 10.57
N TRP A 129 -11.61 -17.80 11.31
CA TRP A 129 -10.90 -17.37 12.52
C TRP A 129 -10.85 -18.46 13.57
N THR A 130 -11.97 -19.16 13.80
CA THR A 130 -12.03 -20.28 14.73
C THR A 130 -11.07 -21.41 14.32
N TYR A 131 -11.01 -21.73 13.03
CA TYR A 131 -10.07 -22.73 12.52
C TYR A 131 -8.61 -22.30 12.68
N LEU A 132 -8.32 -21.02 12.51
CA LEU A 132 -6.95 -20.49 12.60
C LEU A 132 -6.48 -20.32 14.04
N SER A 133 -7.31 -19.74 14.93
CA SER A 133 -6.92 -19.31 16.27
C SER A 133 -7.47 -20.19 17.41
N GLY A 134 -8.41 -21.09 17.13
CA GLY A 134 -9.16 -21.82 18.15
C GLY A 134 -10.47 -21.14 18.57
N GLY A 135 -10.71 -19.90 18.13
CA GLY A 135 -11.89 -19.09 18.44
C GLY A 135 -11.66 -18.12 19.59
N VAL A 136 -12.73 -17.36 19.91
CA VAL A 136 -12.70 -16.35 20.98
C VAL A 136 -12.47 -17.03 22.33
N ASN A 137 -11.52 -16.52 23.12
CA ASN A 137 -11.09 -17.05 24.44
C ASN A 137 -10.45 -18.44 24.40
N ASN A 138 -10.06 -18.93 23.23
CA ASN A 138 -9.32 -20.17 23.07
C ASN A 138 -8.03 -19.92 22.32
N GLU A 139 -7.09 -20.85 22.48
CA GLU A 139 -5.83 -20.88 21.73
C GLU A 139 -5.74 -22.15 20.90
N LYS A 140 -5.02 -22.07 19.78
CA LYS A 140 -4.71 -23.21 18.94
C LYS A 140 -3.21 -23.27 18.72
N VAL A 141 -2.62 -24.39 19.07
CA VAL A 141 -1.21 -24.65 18.83
C VAL A 141 -1.05 -25.28 17.46
N TRP A 142 -0.26 -24.68 16.61
CA TRP A 142 0.11 -25.22 15.32
C TRP A 142 1.45 -25.92 15.43
N ILE A 143 1.49 -27.18 15.05
CA ILE A 143 2.70 -28.00 15.05
C ILE A 143 3.05 -28.28 13.58
N PHE A 144 4.31 -28.08 13.21
CA PHE A 144 4.79 -28.52 11.90
C PHE A 144 4.84 -30.03 11.87
N ASP A 145 4.16 -30.62 10.90
CA ASP A 145 4.27 -32.05 10.64
C ASP A 145 5.65 -32.34 10.01
N ASN A 146 6.55 -32.91 10.81
CA ASN A 146 7.90 -33.29 10.37
C ASN A 146 7.92 -34.44 9.35
N GLY A 147 6.77 -35.01 8.98
CA GLY A 147 6.70 -36.24 8.18
C GLY A 147 6.49 -36.07 6.69
N SER A 148 5.94 -34.93 6.22
CA SER A 148 5.38 -34.90 4.86
C SER A 148 5.98 -33.89 3.90
N TYR A 149 6.68 -32.88 4.34
CA TYR A 149 7.31 -31.88 3.46
C TYR A 149 8.78 -31.75 3.80
N GLY A 150 9.64 -32.31 2.96
CA GLY A 150 11.09 -32.21 3.08
C GLY A 150 11.61 -30.80 2.90
N PHE A 151 11.26 -29.91 3.80
CA PHE A 151 12.05 -28.71 4.02
C PHE A 151 13.29 -29.13 4.79
N ALA A 152 14.37 -29.37 4.07
CA ALA A 152 15.72 -29.32 4.62
C ALA A 152 16.03 -27.84 4.98
N ALA A 153 15.24 -27.25 5.85
CA ALA A 153 15.56 -26.02 6.52
C ALA A 153 16.42 -26.41 7.73
N GLY A 154 17.57 -25.80 7.84
CA GLY A 154 18.43 -25.97 8.99
C GLY A 154 17.64 -25.83 10.29
N GLU A 155 17.99 -26.65 11.22
CA GLU A 155 17.51 -26.86 12.57
C GLU A 155 16.79 -25.65 13.18
N VAL A 156 15.47 -25.54 12.96
CA VAL A 156 14.60 -24.72 13.80
C VAL A 156 14.12 -25.63 14.91
N THR A 157 14.86 -25.66 16.02
CA THR A 157 14.46 -26.37 17.24
C THR A 157 13.31 -25.58 17.87
N TYR A 158 12.09 -25.92 17.53
CA TYR A 158 10.93 -25.56 18.35
C TYR A 158 10.93 -26.50 19.56
N ALA A 159 10.96 -25.95 20.76
CA ALA A 159 10.76 -26.73 21.96
C ALA A 159 9.37 -27.37 21.88
N ASP A 160 9.32 -28.69 21.92
CA ASP A 160 8.06 -29.45 22.00
C ASP A 160 7.39 -29.10 23.35
N PRO A 161 6.21 -28.45 23.37
CA PRO A 161 5.53 -28.12 24.61
C PRO A 161 5.05 -29.37 25.38
N SER A 162 5.13 -30.57 24.77
CA SER A 162 4.77 -31.82 25.44
C SER A 162 5.88 -32.39 26.34
N THR A 163 7.08 -31.79 26.33
CA THR A 163 8.24 -32.24 27.11
C THR A 163 8.51 -31.43 28.37
N THR A 164 7.54 -30.66 28.88
CA THR A 164 7.63 -30.14 30.25
C THR A 164 7.30 -31.25 31.23
N VAL A 165 8.36 -31.86 31.75
CA VAL A 165 8.34 -32.73 32.94
C VAL A 165 8.14 -31.86 34.19
#